data_26d84387c5fb9ec1266eed0f1ba3fab6
#
_entry.id   26d84387c5fb9ec1266eed0f1ba3fab6
#
_cell.length_a   1.000
_cell.length_b   1.000
_cell.length_c   1.000
_cell.angle_alpha   90.00
_cell.angle_beta   90.00
_cell.angle_gamma   90.00
#
_symmetry.space_group_name_H-M   'P 1'
#
loop_
_entity.id
_entity.type
_entity.pdbx_description
1 polymer ?
#
loop_
_entity_poly.entity_id
_entity_poly.type
_entity_poly.pdbx_seq_one_letter_code
_entity_poly.pdbx_strand_id
1 'polypeptide(L)'
;MRAVFGIDVSKTSSEVAILVNGEKVHGYTILNDAIGFNRLLGDLKTVHNPEIIFEPTGVYSRRLQAFLGECGYAYTRLNPLEAKKQLDSLRVRKTDKIDAEKLAKSQLVHNRKPTYVQEEVYQHLRDLSRFYQNMTEDVVRAKNRLHKVLQVTR
;
A
#
# COMPACT_ATOMS: atom_id res chain seq x y z
N MET A 1 17.41 7.01 18.47
CA MET A 1 16.32 7.83 17.88
C MET A 1 15.52 6.92 16.95
N ARG A 2 14.24 6.73 17.22
CA ARG A 2 13.33 5.92 16.39
C ARG A 2 12.51 6.84 15.50
N ALA A 3 12.62 6.69 14.20
CA ALA A 3 11.86 7.46 13.22
C ALA A 3 10.97 6.56 12.37
N VAL A 4 9.70 6.94 12.26
CA VAL A 4 8.67 6.22 11.50
C VAL A 4 8.07 7.12 10.44
N PHE A 5 8.08 6.65 9.20
CA PHE A 5 7.48 7.28 8.04
C PHE A 5 6.17 6.57 7.70
N GLY A 6 5.06 7.21 7.98
CA GLY A 6 3.74 6.75 7.52
C GLY A 6 3.44 7.36 6.16
N ILE A 7 3.00 6.54 5.20
CA ILE A 7 2.71 6.99 3.84
C ILE A 7 1.31 6.54 3.45
N ASP A 8 0.41 7.50 3.23
CA ASP A 8 -0.91 7.26 2.65
C ASP A 8 -0.85 7.44 1.14
N VAL A 9 -0.91 6.33 0.42
CA VAL A 9 -0.75 6.29 -1.05
C VAL A 9 -2.09 6.48 -1.74
N SER A 10 -2.18 7.47 -2.61
CA SER A 10 -3.29 7.70 -3.52
C SER A 10 -2.86 7.51 -4.98
N LYS A 11 -3.76 7.75 -5.92
CA LYS A 11 -3.51 7.54 -7.36
C LYS A 11 -2.35 8.37 -7.89
N THR A 12 -2.33 9.67 -7.61
CA THR A 12 -1.38 10.64 -8.18
C THR A 12 -0.39 11.18 -7.16
N SER A 13 -0.74 11.13 -5.89
CA SER A 13 0.04 11.70 -4.80
C SER A 13 0.05 10.79 -3.58
N SER A 14 0.98 11.02 -2.69
CA SER A 14 1.05 10.35 -1.39
C SER A 14 1.28 11.37 -0.30
N GLU A 15 0.60 11.20 0.82
CA GLU A 15 0.85 11.97 2.04
C GLU A 15 1.90 11.26 2.88
N VAL A 16 2.88 11.99 3.36
CA VAL A 16 3.96 11.50 4.21
C VAL A 16 3.88 12.16 5.56
N ALA A 17 3.92 11.37 6.62
CA ALA A 17 4.04 11.83 7.99
C ALA A 17 5.28 11.21 8.64
N ILE A 18 6.12 12.02 9.23
CA ILE A 18 7.34 11.59 9.90
C ILE A 18 7.17 11.78 11.40
N LEU A 19 7.27 10.70 12.14
CA LEU A 19 7.26 10.69 13.60
C LEU A 19 8.66 10.33 14.11
N VAL A 20 9.16 11.12 15.06
CA VAL A 20 10.41 10.83 15.77
C VAL A 20 10.10 10.66 17.24
N ASN A 21 10.49 9.50 17.80
CA ASN A 21 10.22 9.16 19.20
C ASN A 21 8.73 9.31 19.60
N GLY A 22 7.81 9.09 18.66
CA GLY A 22 6.36 9.15 18.88
C GLY A 22 5.70 10.49 18.59
N GLU A 23 6.47 11.55 18.36
CA GLU A 23 5.96 12.87 18.04
C GLU A 23 6.07 13.18 16.54
N LYS A 24 5.03 13.77 15.96
CA LYS A 24 5.04 14.20 14.57
C LYS A 24 5.96 15.42 14.42
N VAL A 25 7.04 15.25 13.67
CA VAL A 25 8.00 16.31 13.39
C VAL A 25 7.79 16.95 12.03
N HIS A 26 7.24 16.22 11.07
CA HIS A 26 7.02 16.72 9.71
C HIS A 26 5.89 15.99 9.00
N GLY A 27 5.29 16.66 8.03
CA GLY A 27 4.26 16.09 7.15
C GLY A 27 4.15 16.89 5.87
N TYR A 28 4.05 16.19 4.75
CA TYR A 28 3.96 16.79 3.42
C TYR A 28 3.32 15.83 2.42
N THR A 29 2.93 16.39 1.28
CA THR A 29 2.42 15.63 0.14
C THR A 29 3.48 15.57 -0.96
N ILE A 30 3.65 14.41 -1.57
CA ILE A 30 4.51 14.20 -2.74
C ILE A 30 3.67 13.71 -3.91
N LEU A 31 4.10 14.01 -5.13
CA LEU A 31 3.60 13.33 -6.32
C LEU A 31 4.20 11.92 -6.41
N ASN A 32 3.44 10.98 -6.96
CA ASN A 32 3.90 9.61 -7.17
C ASN A 32 4.78 9.50 -8.43
N ASP A 33 5.80 10.33 -8.51
CA ASP A 33 6.77 10.43 -9.59
C ASP A 33 8.21 10.48 -9.06
N ALA A 34 9.17 10.55 -9.97
CA ALA A 34 10.59 10.59 -9.61
C ALA A 34 10.95 11.79 -8.72
N ILE A 35 10.31 12.94 -8.93
CA ILE A 35 10.58 14.17 -8.17
C ILE A 35 10.08 14.00 -6.73
N GLY A 36 8.84 13.55 -6.56
CA GLY A 36 8.25 13.29 -5.25
C GLY A 36 9.00 12.22 -4.47
N PHE A 37 9.38 11.13 -5.11
CA PHE A 37 10.15 10.07 -4.46
C PHE A 37 11.58 10.49 -4.09
N ASN A 38 12.22 11.35 -4.89
CA ASN A 38 13.52 11.91 -4.53
C ASN A 38 13.47 12.82 -3.30
N ARG A 39 12.37 13.55 -3.11
CA ARG A 39 12.13 14.31 -1.89
C ARG A 39 12.03 13.38 -0.67
N LEU A 40 11.24 12.32 -0.77
CA LEU A 40 11.12 11.30 0.27
C LEU A 40 12.50 10.66 0.59
N LEU A 41 13.27 10.33 -0.44
CA LEU A 41 14.62 9.79 -0.28
C LEU A 41 15.54 10.74 0.47
N GLY A 42 15.43 12.03 0.21
CA GLY A 42 16.19 13.05 0.95
C GLY A 42 15.96 12.94 2.47
N ASP A 43 14.70 12.84 2.88
CA ASP A 43 14.36 12.69 4.30
C ASP A 43 14.76 11.33 4.87
N LEU A 44 14.58 10.25 4.12
CA LEU A 44 15.01 8.91 4.54
C LEU A 44 16.51 8.81 4.81
N LYS A 45 17.33 9.50 4.01
CA LYS A 45 18.80 9.55 4.19
C LYS A 45 19.24 10.30 5.43
N THR A 46 18.41 11.16 5.99
CA THR A 46 18.75 11.91 7.22
C THR A 46 18.63 11.07 8.49
N VAL A 47 18.02 9.91 8.39
CA VAL A 47 17.68 9.05 9.52
C VAL A 47 18.40 7.71 9.41
N HIS A 48 18.92 7.22 10.54
CA HIS A 48 19.47 5.87 10.62
C HIS A 48 18.34 4.86 10.87
N ASN A 49 18.26 3.82 10.04
CA ASN A 49 17.24 2.77 10.09
C ASN A 49 15.79 3.31 10.15
N PRO A 50 15.32 4.06 9.14
CA PRO A 50 13.95 4.53 9.12
C PRO A 50 12.96 3.35 9.01
N GLU A 51 11.92 3.39 9.82
CA GLU A 51 10.78 2.48 9.66
C GLU A 51 9.77 3.11 8.69
N ILE A 52 9.38 2.39 7.66
CA ILE A 52 8.45 2.87 6.64
C ILE A 52 7.20 2.00 6.67
N ILE A 53 6.03 2.62 6.79
CA ILE A 53 4.76 1.91 6.78
C ILE A 53 3.78 2.57 5.82
N PHE A 54 3.06 1.77 5.03
CA PHE A 54 1.97 2.22 4.19
C PHE A 54 0.91 1.13 4.02
N GLU A 55 -0.31 1.55 3.68
CA GLU A 55 -1.37 0.65 3.27
C GLU A 55 -1.29 0.40 1.76
N PRO A 56 -1.26 -0.86 1.30
CA PRO A 56 -1.20 -1.15 -0.12
C PRO A 56 -2.52 -0.76 -0.81
N THR A 57 -2.45 0.25 -1.67
CA THR A 57 -3.58 0.76 -2.44
C THR A 57 -3.52 0.23 -3.86
N GLY A 58 -3.77 -1.06 -4.03
CA GLY A 58 -3.77 -1.72 -5.35
C GLY A 58 -2.47 -1.49 -6.13
N VAL A 59 -2.61 -1.07 -7.39
CA VAL A 59 -1.47 -0.82 -8.28
C VAL A 59 -0.68 0.45 -7.94
N TYR A 60 -1.28 1.39 -7.22
CA TYR A 60 -0.65 2.69 -6.96
C TYR A 60 0.53 2.59 -5.99
N SER A 61 0.48 1.69 -5.03
CA SER A 61 1.59 1.46 -4.11
C SER A 61 2.79 0.73 -4.73
N ARG A 62 2.64 0.12 -5.91
CA ARG A 62 3.72 -0.63 -6.57
C ARG A 62 4.91 0.26 -6.95
N ARG A 63 4.66 1.49 -7.39
CA ARG A 63 5.74 2.45 -7.70
C ARG A 63 6.56 2.79 -6.47
N LEU A 64 5.89 3.05 -5.36
CA LEU A 64 6.55 3.30 -4.07
C LEU A 64 7.36 2.09 -3.62
N GLN A 65 6.80 0.88 -3.73
CA GLN A 65 7.50 -0.36 -3.37
C GLN A 65 8.76 -0.57 -4.21
N ALA A 66 8.66 -0.39 -5.53
CA ALA A 66 9.80 -0.52 -6.43
C ALA A 66 10.89 0.50 -6.09
N PHE A 67 10.53 1.75 -5.88
CA PHE A 67 11.45 2.81 -5.49
C PHE A 67 12.17 2.51 -4.16
N LEU A 68 11.43 2.11 -3.13
CA LEU A 68 12.03 1.75 -1.84
C LEU A 68 12.95 0.54 -1.95
N GLY A 69 12.57 -0.46 -2.74
CA GLY A 69 13.39 -1.64 -3.00
C GLY A 69 14.69 -1.30 -3.75
N GLU A 70 14.63 -0.47 -4.78
CA GLU A 70 15.80 0.01 -5.52
C GLU A 70 16.76 0.82 -4.63
N CYS A 71 16.21 1.59 -3.70
CA CYS A 71 17.01 2.37 -2.74
C CYS A 71 17.50 1.53 -1.54
N GLY A 72 17.12 0.26 -1.45
CA GLY A 72 17.56 -0.65 -0.37
C GLY A 72 16.85 -0.44 0.96
N TYR A 73 15.69 0.20 0.99
CA TYR A 73 14.89 0.40 2.21
C TYR A 73 13.89 -0.73 2.42
N ALA A 74 13.90 -1.29 3.63
CA ALA A 74 12.84 -2.18 4.09
C ALA A 74 11.59 -1.37 4.45
N TYR A 75 10.42 -1.96 4.23
CA TYR A 75 9.14 -1.33 4.51
C TYR A 75 8.11 -2.34 5.05
N THR A 76 7.11 -1.84 5.73
CA THR A 76 5.98 -2.61 6.24
C THR A 76 4.71 -2.25 5.46
N ARG A 77 4.06 -3.25 4.90
CA ARG A 77 2.72 -3.10 4.30
C ARG A 77 1.68 -3.45 5.34
N LEU A 78 0.82 -2.50 5.68
CA LEU A 78 -0.30 -2.77 6.58
C LEU A 78 -1.37 -3.57 5.84
N ASN A 79 -1.69 -4.76 6.35
CA ASN A 79 -2.78 -5.56 5.77
C ASN A 79 -4.12 -4.82 6.01
N PRO A 80 -4.95 -4.60 4.96
CA PRO A 80 -6.25 -3.93 5.10
C PRO A 80 -7.18 -4.60 6.12
N LEU A 81 -7.11 -5.93 6.29
CA LEU A 81 -7.88 -6.65 7.30
C LEU A 81 -7.42 -6.36 8.72
N GLU A 82 -6.12 -6.19 8.93
CA GLU A 82 -5.56 -5.78 10.23
C GLU A 82 -5.89 -4.32 10.54
N ALA A 83 -5.79 -3.46 9.54
CA ALA A 83 -6.19 -2.06 9.64
C ALA A 83 -7.64 -1.93 10.10
N LYS A 84 -8.55 -2.70 9.51
CA LYS A 84 -9.97 -2.70 9.87
C LYS A 84 -10.21 -3.17 11.30
N LYS A 85 -9.55 -4.25 11.73
CA LYS A 85 -9.65 -4.75 13.11
C LYS A 85 -9.15 -3.73 14.13
N GLN A 86 -8.10 -3.01 13.83
CA GLN A 86 -7.53 -1.97 14.69
C GLN A 86 -8.44 -0.74 14.79
N LEU A 87 -9.08 -0.34 13.68
CA LEU A 87 -10.08 0.73 13.67
C LEU A 87 -11.30 0.36 14.53
N ASP A 88 -11.77 -0.89 14.45
CA ASP A 88 -12.87 -1.39 15.25
C ASP A 88 -12.52 -1.38 16.77
N SER A 89 -11.27 -1.69 17.11
CA SER A 89 -10.80 -1.68 18.51
C SER A 89 -10.64 -0.28 19.10
N LEU A 90 -10.35 0.72 18.27
CA LEU A 90 -10.13 2.11 18.68
C LEU A 90 -11.41 2.97 18.65
N ARG A 91 -12.59 2.38 18.40
CA ARG A 91 -13.87 3.10 18.23
C ARG A 91 -13.81 4.25 17.18
N VAL A 92 -12.92 4.14 16.21
CA VAL A 92 -12.85 5.09 15.10
C VAL A 92 -14.04 4.85 14.19
N ARG A 93 -14.73 5.92 13.79
CA ARG A 93 -15.89 5.83 12.91
C ARG A 93 -15.49 5.11 11.61
N LYS A 94 -16.36 4.23 11.13
CA LYS A 94 -16.18 3.38 9.93
C LYS A 94 -15.81 4.12 8.64
N THR A 95 -15.95 5.44 8.65
CA THR A 95 -15.70 6.36 7.51
C THR A 95 -14.36 7.09 7.60
N ASP A 96 -13.62 6.99 8.71
CA ASP A 96 -12.35 7.70 8.85
C ASP A 96 -11.26 6.94 8.09
N LYS A 97 -10.76 7.57 7.04
CA LYS A 97 -9.59 7.12 6.31
C LYS A 97 -8.37 7.07 7.24
N ILE A 98 -7.59 6.00 7.15
CA ILE A 98 -6.30 5.95 7.85
C ILE A 98 -5.35 6.87 7.09
N ASP A 99 -5.00 7.99 7.70
CA ASP A 99 -4.03 8.91 7.16
C ASP A 99 -2.59 8.49 7.49
N ALA A 100 -1.62 9.18 6.89
CA ALA A 100 -0.21 8.90 7.06
C ALA A 100 0.26 8.95 8.54
N GLU A 101 -0.28 9.87 9.32
CA GLU A 101 0.05 9.99 10.75
C GLU A 101 -0.47 8.81 11.57
N LYS A 102 -1.71 8.37 11.31
CA LYS A 102 -2.29 7.20 11.97
C LYS A 102 -1.52 5.92 11.62
N LEU A 103 -1.08 5.78 10.37
CA LEU A 103 -0.22 4.67 9.94
C LEU A 103 1.08 4.63 10.74
N ALA A 104 1.76 5.78 10.86
CA ALA A 104 3.01 5.86 11.62
C ALA A 104 2.81 5.59 13.11
N LYS A 105 1.75 6.10 13.74
CA LYS A 105 1.38 5.80 15.13
C LYS A 105 1.07 4.32 15.34
N SER A 106 0.37 3.70 14.40
CA SER A 106 0.08 2.27 14.41
C SER A 106 1.35 1.41 14.42
N GLN A 107 2.38 1.82 13.67
CA GLN A 107 3.67 1.13 13.67
C GLN A 107 4.39 1.24 15.01
N LEU A 108 4.31 2.37 15.68
CA LEU A 108 4.89 2.56 17.02
C LEU A 108 4.27 1.64 18.07
N VAL A 109 2.95 1.43 17.99
CA VAL A 109 2.20 0.57 18.93
C VAL A 109 2.45 -0.91 18.64
N HIS A 110 2.40 -1.32 17.38
CA HIS A 110 2.39 -2.75 17.02
C HIS A 110 3.77 -3.32 16.67
N ASN A 111 4.78 -2.50 16.48
CA ASN A 111 6.16 -2.94 16.24
C ASN A 111 6.28 -4.01 15.15
N ARG A 112 5.58 -3.83 14.01
CA ARG A 112 5.55 -4.83 12.95
C ARG A 112 6.92 -5.00 12.32
N LYS A 113 7.25 -6.24 11.99
CA LYS A 113 8.44 -6.54 11.21
C LYS A 113 8.29 -6.06 9.77
N PRO A 114 9.39 -5.70 9.10
CA PRO A 114 9.38 -5.40 7.67
C PRO A 114 8.73 -6.51 6.86
N THR A 115 7.98 -6.13 5.83
CA THR A 115 7.33 -7.07 4.92
C THR A 115 8.41 -7.79 4.09
N TYR A 116 8.30 -9.10 4.01
CA TYR A 116 9.16 -9.88 3.12
C TYR A 116 8.84 -9.53 1.66
N VAL A 117 9.86 -9.09 0.93
CA VAL A 117 9.74 -8.78 -0.50
C VAL A 117 10.09 -10.03 -1.29
N GLN A 118 9.11 -10.57 -2.01
CA GLN A 118 9.34 -11.68 -2.93
C GLN A 118 10.15 -11.22 -4.14
N GLU A 119 10.93 -12.12 -4.72
CA GLU A 119 11.60 -11.87 -5.98
C GLU A 119 10.60 -11.47 -7.08
N GLU A 120 11.03 -10.62 -7.99
CA GLU A 120 10.22 -10.05 -9.07
C GLU A 120 9.51 -11.12 -9.91
N VAL A 121 10.17 -12.25 -10.14
CA VAL A 121 9.61 -13.38 -10.89
C VAL A 121 8.32 -13.92 -10.25
N TYR A 122 8.25 -14.01 -8.93
CA TYR A 122 7.04 -14.46 -8.23
C TYR A 122 5.90 -13.43 -8.32
N GLN A 123 6.25 -12.13 -8.35
CA GLN A 123 5.25 -11.09 -8.56
C GLN A 123 4.67 -11.17 -9.98
N HIS A 124 5.50 -11.36 -10.99
CA HIS A 124 5.07 -11.55 -12.37
C HIS A 124 4.20 -12.80 -12.54
N LEU A 125 4.59 -13.93 -11.94
CA LEU A 125 3.80 -15.15 -11.96
C LEU A 125 2.42 -14.95 -11.32
N ARG A 126 2.36 -14.24 -10.22
CA ARG A 126 1.09 -13.91 -9.55
C ARG A 126 0.20 -13.03 -10.43
N ASP A 127 0.77 -12.02 -11.08
CA ASP A 127 0.05 -11.12 -11.97
C ASP A 127 -0.50 -11.87 -13.19
N LEU A 128 0.30 -12.74 -13.80
CA LEU A 128 -0.12 -13.62 -14.90
C LEU A 128 -1.23 -14.58 -14.48
N SER A 129 -1.11 -15.20 -13.31
CA SER A 129 -2.12 -16.11 -12.78
C SER A 129 -3.46 -15.39 -12.56
N ARG A 130 -3.44 -14.20 -11.99
CA ARG A 130 -4.66 -13.37 -11.82
C ARG A 130 -5.26 -12.95 -13.15
N PHE A 131 -4.43 -12.57 -14.10
CA PHE A 131 -4.88 -12.22 -15.45
C PHE A 131 -5.56 -13.41 -16.13
N TYR A 132 -4.96 -14.59 -16.09
CA TYR A 132 -5.53 -15.82 -16.62
C TYR A 132 -6.88 -16.14 -15.96
N GLN A 133 -6.96 -16.05 -14.64
CA GLN A 133 -8.21 -16.29 -13.91
C GLN A 133 -9.31 -15.31 -14.33
N ASN A 134 -9.01 -14.02 -14.44
CA ASN A 134 -9.96 -13.00 -14.88
C ASN A 134 -10.45 -13.27 -16.31
N MET A 135 -9.55 -13.64 -17.22
CA MET A 135 -9.93 -14.01 -18.59
C MET A 135 -10.85 -15.24 -18.65
N THR A 136 -10.58 -16.24 -17.82
CA THR A 136 -11.42 -17.44 -17.71
C THR A 136 -12.81 -17.09 -17.20
N GLU A 137 -12.91 -16.26 -16.18
CA GLU A 137 -14.20 -15.78 -15.64
C GLU A 137 -14.98 -14.97 -16.70
N ASP A 138 -14.31 -14.12 -17.47
CA ASP A 138 -14.94 -13.34 -18.54
C ASP A 138 -15.51 -14.25 -19.64
N VAL A 139 -14.80 -15.32 -20.02
CA VAL A 139 -15.31 -16.33 -20.97
C VAL A 139 -16.56 -17.01 -20.43
N VAL A 140 -16.58 -17.41 -19.16
CA VAL A 140 -17.75 -18.01 -18.52
C VAL A 140 -18.94 -17.05 -18.53
N ARG A 141 -18.73 -15.78 -18.18
CA ARG A 141 -19.77 -14.74 -18.22
C ARG A 141 -20.34 -14.55 -19.62
N ALA A 142 -19.46 -14.50 -20.65
CA ALA A 142 -19.88 -14.36 -22.04
C ALA A 142 -20.74 -15.56 -22.50
N LYS A 143 -20.34 -16.78 -22.18
CA LYS A 143 -21.08 -18.00 -22.45
C LYS A 143 -22.47 -17.97 -21.79
N ASN A 144 -22.55 -17.58 -20.53
CA ASN A 144 -23.81 -17.49 -19.79
C ASN A 144 -24.77 -16.46 -20.41
N ARG A 145 -24.24 -15.31 -20.86
CA ARG A 145 -25.03 -14.30 -21.57
C ARG A 145 -25.59 -14.86 -22.91
N LEU A 146 -24.75 -15.55 -23.67
CA LEU A 146 -25.17 -16.17 -24.92
C LEU A 146 -26.28 -17.21 -24.69
N HIS A 147 -26.14 -18.08 -23.69
CA HIS A 147 -27.18 -19.06 -23.33
C HIS A 147 -28.51 -18.40 -22.99
N LYS A 148 -28.51 -17.32 -22.26
CA LYS A 148 -29.72 -16.54 -21.96
C LYS A 148 -30.41 -16.05 -23.23
N VAL A 149 -29.67 -15.46 -24.17
CA VAL A 149 -30.22 -14.96 -25.43
C VAL A 149 -30.82 -16.09 -26.24
N LEU A 150 -30.12 -17.21 -26.36
CA LEU A 150 -30.60 -18.39 -27.12
C LEU A 150 -31.86 -19.01 -26.52
N GLN A 151 -32.04 -18.95 -25.21
CA GLN A 151 -33.27 -19.45 -24.56
C GLN A 151 -34.48 -18.53 -24.77
N VAL A 152 -34.26 -17.23 -24.91
CA VAL A 152 -35.35 -16.25 -25.12
C VAL A 152 -35.81 -16.21 -26.58
N THR A 153 -34.97 -16.59 -27.55
CA THR A 153 -35.24 -16.54 -28.99
C THR A 153 -35.89 -17.81 -29.55
N ARG A 154 -36.25 -18.76 -28.72
CA ARG A 154 -36.97 -19.97 -29.10
C ARG A 154 -38.48 -19.76 -29.22
#